data_7af063c0c92f2955b02851e232ce3bb6
#
_entry.id   7af063c0c92f2955b02851e232ce3bb6
#
_cell.length_a   1.000
_cell.length_b   1.000
_cell.length_c   1.000
_cell.angle_alpha   90.00
_cell.angle_beta   90.00
_cell.angle_gamma   90.00
#
_symmetry.space_group_name_H-M   'P 1'
#
loop_
_entity.id
_entity.type
_entity.pdbx_description
1 polymer ?
#
loop_
_entity_poly.entity_id
_entity_poly.type
_entity_poly.pdbx_seq_one_letter_code
_entity_poly.pdbx_strand_id
1 'polypeptide(L)'
;MLPEKPVLSIQMLEDRYALENHLLDAVHHGDAELAMQALQSFRGVTIPGRKGHTKTTTIRFRAVALNALLRKESERAEVHDFYLDTLYNDYLLAAGEITTEQQEQALVVEMLQQYCDRVARYTTAGYSVVIRNIIHYINLHLKEDLTLSTLAARFNLSRSYLSDRLHRDCLLYTSDAADDRLSVD
;
A
#
# COMPACT_ATOMS: atom_id res chain seq x y z
N MET A 1 14.00 -26.19 -35.32
CA MET A 1 14.92 -25.10 -35.00
C MET A 1 14.19 -24.24 -33.95
N LEU A 2 14.57 -24.34 -32.70
CA LEU A 2 13.99 -23.49 -31.64
C LEU A 2 14.48 -22.05 -31.87
N PRO A 3 13.63 -21.01 -31.79
CA PRO A 3 14.09 -19.64 -31.93
C PRO A 3 15.13 -19.37 -30.83
N GLU A 4 16.28 -18.82 -31.24
CA GLU A 4 17.30 -18.34 -30.28
C GLU A 4 16.62 -17.41 -29.31
N LYS A 5 16.66 -17.80 -28.02
CA LYS A 5 16.18 -16.90 -26.93
C LYS A 5 17.11 -15.67 -26.97
N PRO A 6 16.56 -14.46 -27.05
CA PRO A 6 17.38 -13.27 -26.94
C PRO A 6 18.15 -13.35 -25.62
N VAL A 7 19.45 -13.20 -25.69
CA VAL A 7 20.31 -13.14 -24.50
C VAL A 7 19.95 -11.86 -23.76
N LEU A 8 19.06 -11.97 -22.80
CA LEU A 8 18.86 -10.92 -21.80
C LEU A 8 20.20 -10.80 -21.07
N SER A 9 20.85 -9.65 -21.15
CA SER A 9 22.03 -9.43 -20.34
C SER A 9 21.61 -9.49 -18.86
N ILE A 10 22.43 -10.10 -18.03
CA ILE A 10 22.20 -10.14 -16.57
C ILE A 10 21.97 -8.73 -16.04
N GLN A 11 22.75 -7.77 -16.51
CA GLN A 11 22.60 -6.35 -16.14
C GLN A 11 21.20 -5.80 -16.40
N MET A 12 20.61 -6.07 -17.57
CA MET A 12 19.23 -5.59 -17.87
C MET A 12 18.18 -6.19 -16.95
N LEU A 13 18.39 -7.40 -16.47
CA LEU A 13 17.51 -8.02 -15.47
C LEU A 13 17.70 -7.37 -14.11
N GLU A 14 18.94 -7.18 -13.69
CA GLU A 14 19.28 -6.51 -12.43
C GLU A 14 18.72 -5.08 -12.39
N ASP A 15 18.90 -4.28 -13.44
CA ASP A 15 18.37 -2.93 -13.57
C ASP A 15 16.84 -2.93 -13.45
N ARG A 16 16.17 -3.88 -14.09
CA ARG A 16 14.70 -3.98 -14.01
C ARG A 16 14.22 -4.31 -12.61
N TYR A 17 14.84 -5.26 -11.93
CA TYR A 17 14.49 -5.62 -10.56
C TYR A 17 14.81 -4.47 -9.58
N ALA A 18 15.88 -3.73 -9.81
CA ALA A 18 16.20 -2.54 -9.03
C ALA A 18 15.09 -1.47 -9.15
N LEU A 19 14.59 -1.21 -10.37
CA LEU A 19 13.49 -0.27 -10.60
C LEU A 19 12.17 -0.76 -9.99
N GLU A 20 11.88 -2.07 -10.05
CA GLU A 20 10.70 -2.65 -9.40
C GLU A 20 10.80 -2.48 -7.87
N ASN A 21 11.94 -2.78 -7.28
CA ASN A 21 12.16 -2.61 -5.85
C ASN A 21 12.06 -1.14 -5.44
N HIS A 22 12.57 -0.21 -6.24
CA HIS A 22 12.45 1.22 -5.97
C HIS A 22 10.99 1.71 -5.98
N LEU A 23 10.19 1.19 -6.92
CA LEU A 23 8.74 1.44 -6.94
C LEU A 23 8.05 0.91 -5.66
N LEU A 24 8.34 -0.32 -5.27
CA LEU A 24 7.75 -0.94 -4.09
C LEU A 24 8.20 -0.24 -2.80
N ASP A 25 9.46 0.18 -2.72
CA ASP A 25 9.98 0.94 -1.58
C ASP A 25 9.27 2.29 -1.41
N ALA A 26 9.01 3.00 -2.49
CA ALA A 26 8.21 4.24 -2.45
C ALA A 26 6.79 3.98 -1.93
N VAL A 27 6.15 2.88 -2.35
CA VAL A 27 4.84 2.45 -1.83
C VAL A 27 4.91 2.10 -0.35
N HIS A 28 5.97 1.39 0.08
CA HIS A 28 6.21 1.06 1.48
C HIS A 28 6.20 2.29 2.40
N HIS A 29 6.72 3.40 1.91
CA HIS A 29 6.76 4.67 2.64
C HIS A 29 5.54 5.57 2.41
N GLY A 30 4.59 5.15 1.56
CA GLY A 30 3.40 5.93 1.22
C GLY A 30 3.70 7.18 0.38
N ASP A 31 4.87 7.21 -0.27
CA ASP A 31 5.31 8.34 -1.10
C ASP A 31 4.78 8.18 -2.53
N ALA A 32 3.60 8.77 -2.78
CA ALA A 32 2.94 8.69 -4.08
C ALA A 32 3.72 9.40 -5.21
N GLU A 33 4.44 10.48 -4.89
CA GLU A 33 5.22 11.21 -5.90
C GLU A 33 6.43 10.38 -6.36
N LEU A 34 7.19 9.86 -5.41
CA LEU A 34 8.32 8.98 -5.69
C LEU A 34 7.88 7.71 -6.41
N ALA A 35 6.76 7.12 -5.99
CA ALA A 35 6.18 5.94 -6.63
C ALA A 35 5.79 6.19 -8.09
N MET A 36 5.24 7.36 -8.40
CA MET A 36 4.92 7.76 -9.78
C MET A 36 6.16 7.95 -10.65
N GLN A 37 7.21 8.56 -10.11
CA GLN A 37 8.50 8.70 -10.80
C GLN A 37 9.15 7.34 -11.07
N ALA A 38 9.13 6.45 -10.07
CA ALA A 38 9.64 5.09 -10.20
C ALA A 38 8.86 4.27 -11.24
N LEU A 39 7.52 4.41 -11.29
CA LEU A 39 6.68 3.78 -12.30
C LEU A 39 7.06 4.21 -13.72
N GLN A 40 7.30 5.50 -13.94
CA GLN A 40 7.73 6.01 -15.26
C GLN A 40 9.07 5.39 -15.68
N SER A 41 10.03 5.33 -14.76
CA SER A 41 11.34 4.72 -15.00
C SER A 41 11.22 3.24 -15.29
N PHE A 42 10.42 2.51 -14.53
CA PHE A 42 10.15 1.08 -14.72
C PHE A 42 9.51 0.77 -16.08
N ARG A 43 8.57 1.61 -16.54
CA ARG A 43 7.93 1.47 -17.85
C ARG A 43 8.85 1.80 -19.01
N GLY A 44 9.84 2.65 -18.80
CA GLY A 44 10.84 3.01 -19.81
C GLY A 44 11.79 1.87 -20.20
N VAL A 45 11.90 0.83 -19.37
CA VAL A 45 12.79 -0.31 -19.64
C VAL A 45 12.12 -1.31 -20.58
N THR A 46 12.56 -1.33 -21.83
CA THR A 46 12.12 -2.32 -22.82
C THR A 46 13.01 -3.56 -22.76
N ILE A 47 12.42 -4.73 -22.53
CA ILE A 47 13.14 -5.99 -22.58
C ILE A 47 13.14 -6.52 -24.02
N PRO A 48 14.32 -6.64 -24.68
CA PRO A 48 14.42 -7.23 -26.01
C PRO A 48 13.81 -8.65 -26.01
N GLY A 49 13.04 -8.98 -27.07
CA GLY A 49 12.40 -10.29 -27.19
C GLY A 49 11.09 -10.48 -26.44
N ARG A 50 10.73 -9.62 -25.51
CA ARG A 50 9.37 -9.48 -25.02
C ARG A 50 8.60 -8.49 -25.90
N LYS A 51 8.59 -8.70 -27.22
CA LYS A 51 7.67 -7.97 -28.09
C LYS A 51 6.27 -8.24 -27.56
N GLY A 52 5.70 -7.23 -26.95
CA GLY A 52 4.38 -7.31 -26.39
C GLY A 52 3.41 -7.74 -27.46
N HIS A 53 2.94 -8.96 -27.36
CA HIS A 53 1.62 -9.19 -27.87
C HIS A 53 0.72 -8.33 -26.97
N THR A 54 0.28 -7.19 -27.49
CA THR A 54 -0.71 -6.32 -26.84
C THR A 54 -2.07 -7.02 -26.91
N LYS A 55 -2.10 -8.24 -26.40
CA LYS A 55 -3.35 -8.94 -26.18
C LYS A 55 -3.95 -8.37 -24.91
N THR A 56 -5.22 -8.03 -24.95
CA THR A 56 -6.00 -7.60 -23.79
C THR A 56 -5.71 -8.44 -22.53
N THR A 57 -5.56 -9.75 -22.72
CA THR A 57 -5.17 -10.68 -21.64
C THR A 57 -3.84 -10.33 -20.98
N THR A 58 -2.82 -9.94 -21.76
CA THR A 58 -1.48 -9.59 -21.23
C THR A 58 -1.55 -8.28 -20.41
N ILE A 59 -2.32 -7.32 -20.88
CA ILE A 59 -2.52 -6.03 -20.19
C ILE A 59 -3.21 -6.26 -18.84
N ARG A 60 -4.28 -7.06 -18.82
CA ARG A 60 -4.98 -7.45 -17.60
C ARG A 60 -4.08 -8.16 -16.59
N PHE A 61 -3.29 -9.14 -17.05
CA PHE A 61 -2.37 -9.87 -16.16
C PHE A 61 -1.29 -8.95 -15.56
N ARG A 62 -0.80 -7.96 -16.30
CA ARG A 62 0.16 -6.99 -15.74
C ARG A 62 -0.48 -6.16 -14.63
N ALA A 63 -1.70 -5.67 -14.83
CA ALA A 63 -2.42 -4.92 -13.82
C ALA A 63 -2.71 -5.77 -12.57
N VAL A 64 -3.16 -7.02 -12.75
CA VAL A 64 -3.40 -7.96 -11.63
C VAL A 64 -2.11 -8.28 -10.87
N ALA A 65 -1.01 -8.54 -11.57
CA ALA A 65 0.28 -8.82 -10.93
C ALA A 65 0.78 -7.64 -10.11
N LEU A 66 0.67 -6.41 -10.67
CA LEU A 66 1.05 -5.21 -9.93
C LEU A 66 0.15 -5.00 -8.70
N ASN A 67 -1.17 -5.16 -8.84
CA ASN A 67 -2.11 -5.06 -7.72
C ASN A 67 -1.71 -5.99 -6.54
N ALA A 68 -1.33 -7.23 -6.86
CA ALA A 68 -0.88 -8.19 -5.84
C ALA A 68 0.43 -7.74 -5.16
N LEU A 69 1.37 -7.18 -5.90
CA LEU A 69 2.63 -6.66 -5.35
C LEU A 69 2.39 -5.44 -4.45
N LEU A 70 1.58 -4.48 -4.91
CA LEU A 70 1.24 -3.28 -4.15
C LEU A 70 0.54 -3.63 -2.83
N ARG A 71 -0.45 -4.55 -2.88
CA ARG A 71 -1.10 -5.07 -1.67
C ARG A 71 -0.09 -5.68 -0.70
N LYS A 72 0.81 -6.53 -1.22
CA LYS A 72 1.79 -7.20 -0.36
C LYS A 72 2.79 -6.24 0.25
N GLU A 73 3.22 -5.23 -0.49
CA GLU A 73 4.13 -4.21 0.05
C GLU A 73 3.44 -3.31 1.08
N SER A 74 2.17 -2.95 0.87
CA SER A 74 1.39 -2.20 1.86
C SER A 74 1.14 -3.01 3.14
N GLU A 75 0.96 -4.32 3.04
CA GLU A 75 0.91 -5.22 4.20
C GLU A 75 2.25 -5.21 4.97
N ARG A 76 3.39 -5.23 4.25
CA ARG A 76 4.73 -5.10 4.87
C ARG A 76 4.96 -3.74 5.53
N ALA A 77 4.32 -2.68 5.02
CA ALA A 77 4.28 -1.37 5.65
C ALA A 77 3.30 -1.31 6.85
N GLU A 78 2.86 -2.46 7.33
CA GLU A 78 1.99 -2.62 8.50
C GLU A 78 0.61 -1.93 8.38
N VAL A 79 0.09 -1.82 7.15
CA VAL A 79 -1.31 -1.49 6.93
C VAL A 79 -2.16 -2.74 7.19
N HIS A 80 -3.22 -2.57 7.96
CA HIS A 80 -4.10 -3.68 8.33
C HIS A 80 -4.84 -4.27 7.13
N ASP A 81 -4.94 -5.62 7.09
CA ASP A 81 -5.55 -6.40 6.00
C ASP A 81 -6.96 -5.93 5.61
N PHE A 82 -7.75 -5.47 6.57
CA PHE A 82 -9.09 -4.96 6.33
C PHE A 82 -9.13 -3.83 5.28
N TYR A 83 -8.16 -2.90 5.33
CA TYR A 83 -8.08 -1.80 4.37
C TYR A 83 -7.52 -2.22 3.02
N LEU A 84 -6.72 -3.28 3.01
CA LEU A 84 -6.06 -3.78 1.80
C LEU A 84 -6.95 -4.74 1.01
N ASP A 85 -7.76 -5.57 1.68
CA ASP A 85 -8.59 -6.58 1.02
C ASP A 85 -9.66 -5.94 0.13
N THR A 86 -10.36 -4.94 0.62
CA THR A 86 -11.35 -4.20 -0.17
C THR A 86 -10.70 -3.56 -1.39
N LEU A 87 -9.59 -2.83 -1.19
CA LEU A 87 -8.87 -2.16 -2.26
C LEU A 87 -8.36 -3.14 -3.32
N TYR A 88 -7.81 -4.27 -2.87
CA TYR A 88 -7.32 -5.33 -3.75
C TYR A 88 -8.44 -5.92 -4.61
N ASN A 89 -9.59 -6.22 -4.04
CA ASN A 89 -10.72 -6.80 -4.76
C ASN A 89 -11.31 -5.81 -5.77
N ASP A 90 -11.44 -4.54 -5.42
CA ASP A 90 -11.93 -3.50 -6.33
C ASP A 90 -11.03 -3.40 -7.57
N TYR A 91 -9.72 -3.36 -7.40
CA TYR A 91 -8.78 -3.30 -8.51
C TYR A 91 -8.64 -4.62 -9.28
N LEU A 92 -8.87 -5.76 -8.64
CA LEU A 92 -8.92 -7.05 -9.33
C LEU A 92 -10.08 -7.08 -10.33
N LEU A 93 -11.27 -6.60 -9.92
CA LEU A 93 -12.44 -6.49 -10.79
C LEU A 93 -12.21 -5.46 -11.90
N ALA A 94 -11.71 -4.26 -11.56
CA ALA A 94 -11.40 -3.22 -12.55
C ALA A 94 -10.38 -3.69 -13.60
N ALA A 95 -9.35 -4.46 -13.20
CA ALA A 95 -8.38 -5.04 -14.11
C ALA A 95 -9.02 -6.04 -15.09
N GLY A 96 -10.11 -6.71 -14.69
CA GLY A 96 -10.89 -7.61 -15.55
C GLY A 96 -11.58 -6.89 -16.71
N GLU A 97 -11.91 -5.61 -16.56
CA GLU A 97 -12.64 -4.80 -17.53
C GLU A 97 -11.72 -4.07 -18.53
N ILE A 98 -10.41 -4.04 -18.32
CA ILE A 98 -9.46 -3.35 -19.20
C ILE A 98 -9.45 -4.00 -20.59
N THR A 99 -9.50 -3.16 -21.61
CA THR A 99 -9.43 -3.58 -23.03
C THR A 99 -8.29 -2.93 -23.80
N THR A 100 -7.76 -1.81 -23.31
CA THR A 100 -6.72 -1.01 -23.96
C THR A 100 -5.54 -0.71 -23.02
N GLU A 101 -4.36 -0.43 -23.60
CA GLU A 101 -3.19 0.01 -22.81
C GLU A 101 -3.42 1.34 -22.11
N GLN A 102 -4.22 2.23 -22.68
CA GLN A 102 -4.55 3.50 -22.05
C GLN A 102 -5.36 3.31 -20.77
N GLN A 103 -6.33 2.38 -20.80
CA GLN A 103 -7.09 2.01 -19.59
C GLN A 103 -6.19 1.36 -18.53
N GLU A 104 -5.26 0.49 -18.94
CA GLU A 104 -4.28 -0.10 -18.01
C GLU A 104 -3.41 0.98 -17.36
N GLN A 105 -2.92 1.94 -18.15
CA GLN A 105 -2.09 3.01 -17.64
C GLN A 105 -2.85 3.87 -16.61
N ALA A 106 -4.09 4.23 -16.89
CA ALA A 106 -4.93 4.99 -15.97
C ALA A 106 -5.18 4.21 -14.67
N LEU A 107 -5.56 2.92 -14.78
CA LEU A 107 -5.82 2.08 -13.62
C LEU A 107 -4.57 1.89 -12.76
N VAL A 108 -3.40 1.68 -13.37
CA VAL A 108 -2.14 1.50 -12.63
C VAL A 108 -1.75 2.78 -11.87
N VAL A 109 -1.95 3.95 -12.46
CA VAL A 109 -1.71 5.23 -11.79
C VAL A 109 -2.62 5.39 -10.57
N GLU A 110 -3.89 5.11 -10.75
CA GLU A 110 -4.89 5.18 -9.68
C GLU A 110 -4.58 4.17 -8.56
N MET A 111 -4.29 2.90 -8.91
CA MET A 111 -3.87 1.89 -7.94
C MET A 111 -2.69 2.38 -7.10
N LEU A 112 -1.65 2.88 -7.74
CA LEU A 112 -0.43 3.32 -7.08
C LEU A 112 -0.71 4.43 -6.06
N GLN A 113 -1.50 5.44 -6.47
CA GLN A 113 -1.91 6.53 -5.59
C GLN A 113 -2.71 6.03 -4.39
N GLN A 114 -3.68 5.13 -4.62
CA GLN A 114 -4.53 4.61 -3.55
C GLN A 114 -3.77 3.73 -2.56
N TYR A 115 -2.84 2.89 -3.02
CA TYR A 115 -2.01 2.11 -2.10
C TYR A 115 -1.06 2.99 -1.28
N CYS A 116 -0.40 3.97 -1.89
CA CYS A 116 0.42 4.94 -1.16
C CYS A 116 -0.41 5.71 -0.11
N ASP A 117 -1.61 6.13 -0.48
CA ASP A 117 -2.54 6.82 0.42
C ASP A 117 -2.96 5.93 1.61
N ARG A 118 -3.19 4.62 1.37
CA ARG A 118 -3.45 3.67 2.45
C ARG A 118 -2.26 3.53 3.39
N VAL A 119 -1.06 3.42 2.86
CA VAL A 119 0.15 3.36 3.69
C VAL A 119 0.32 4.64 4.50
N ALA A 120 0.24 5.82 3.86
CA ALA A 120 0.39 7.10 4.53
C ALA A 120 -0.61 7.33 5.68
N ARG A 121 -1.85 6.82 5.52
CA ARG A 121 -2.92 7.04 6.52
C ARG A 121 -3.06 5.95 7.57
N TYR A 122 -2.77 4.70 7.22
CA TYR A 122 -3.17 3.55 8.04
C TYR A 122 -2.00 2.66 8.45
N THR A 123 -0.75 3.05 8.15
CA THR A 123 0.40 2.32 8.69
C THR A 123 0.42 2.37 10.20
N THR A 124 0.71 1.26 10.80
CA THR A 124 0.93 1.16 12.25
C THR A 124 2.43 0.96 12.59
N ALA A 125 3.28 1.15 11.59
CA ALA A 125 4.72 1.06 11.70
C ALA A 125 5.25 2.01 12.74
N GLY A 126 5.66 1.96 13.73
CA GLY A 126 6.04 2.91 14.80
C GLY A 126 5.16 2.84 16.04
N TYR A 127 4.03 2.14 15.98
CA TYR A 127 3.23 1.90 17.18
C TYR A 127 3.75 0.68 17.95
N SER A 128 3.60 0.72 19.27
CA SER A 128 3.86 -0.46 20.08
C SER A 128 2.91 -1.60 19.73
N VAL A 129 3.34 -2.85 19.93
CA VAL A 129 2.51 -4.05 19.67
C VAL A 129 1.14 -3.96 20.35
N VAL A 130 1.10 -3.41 21.56
CA VAL A 130 -0.15 -3.23 22.32
C VAL A 130 -1.08 -2.26 21.62
N ILE A 131 -0.58 -1.12 21.16
CA ILE A 131 -1.39 -0.11 20.44
C ILE A 131 -1.84 -0.64 19.08
N ARG A 132 -0.99 -1.34 18.35
CA ARG A 132 -1.38 -2.01 17.10
C ARG A 132 -2.57 -2.96 17.30
N ASN A 133 -2.50 -3.82 18.31
CA ASN A 133 -3.58 -4.75 18.63
C ASN A 133 -4.89 -4.02 19.01
N ILE A 134 -4.78 -2.91 19.70
CA ILE A 134 -5.95 -2.09 20.08
C ILE A 134 -6.57 -1.42 18.86
N ILE A 135 -5.75 -0.82 17.98
CA ILE A 135 -6.22 -0.21 16.73
C ILE A 135 -6.89 -1.27 15.85
N HIS A 136 -6.28 -2.44 15.74
CA HIS A 136 -6.86 -3.58 15.04
C HIS A 136 -8.23 -3.96 15.60
N TYR A 137 -8.34 -4.10 16.92
CA TYR A 137 -9.60 -4.40 17.58
C TYR A 137 -10.66 -3.31 17.31
N ILE A 138 -10.30 -2.03 17.43
CA ILE A 138 -11.19 -0.90 17.14
C ILE A 138 -11.74 -1.01 15.71
N ASN A 139 -10.87 -1.24 14.72
CA ASN A 139 -11.26 -1.33 13.31
C ASN A 139 -12.25 -2.47 13.02
N LEU A 140 -12.14 -3.59 13.74
CA LEU A 140 -13.06 -4.71 13.61
C LEU A 140 -14.40 -4.51 14.33
N HIS A 141 -14.46 -3.59 15.30
CA HIS A 141 -15.59 -3.45 16.22
C HIS A 141 -16.17 -2.04 16.24
N LEU A 142 -16.05 -1.28 15.15
CA LEU A 142 -16.52 0.13 15.03
C LEU A 142 -18.01 0.34 15.35
N LYS A 143 -18.81 -0.74 15.38
CA LYS A 143 -20.24 -0.69 15.71
C LYS A 143 -20.52 -0.92 17.21
N GLU A 144 -19.50 -1.25 17.99
CA GLU A 144 -19.59 -1.47 19.43
C GLU A 144 -19.34 -0.16 20.19
N ASP A 145 -19.75 -0.12 21.46
CA ASP A 145 -19.46 1.02 22.35
C ASP A 145 -18.00 0.93 22.84
N LEU A 146 -17.11 1.55 22.05
CA LEU A 146 -15.67 1.55 22.27
C LEU A 146 -15.27 2.73 23.15
N THR A 147 -15.26 2.52 24.45
CA THR A 147 -14.72 3.48 25.42
C THR A 147 -13.29 3.12 25.83
N LEU A 148 -12.55 4.10 26.35
CA LEU A 148 -11.22 3.85 26.92
C LEU A 148 -11.27 2.79 28.04
N SER A 149 -12.38 2.75 28.78
CA SER A 149 -12.59 1.78 29.87
C SER A 149 -12.79 0.37 29.35
N THR A 150 -13.61 0.19 28.30
CA THR A 150 -13.87 -1.11 27.70
C THR A 150 -12.62 -1.67 27.02
N LEU A 151 -11.86 -0.82 26.33
CA LEU A 151 -10.59 -1.21 25.71
C LEU A 151 -9.54 -1.57 26.77
N ALA A 152 -9.38 -0.76 27.82
CA ALA A 152 -8.44 -1.06 28.88
C ALA A 152 -8.76 -2.41 29.58
N ALA A 153 -10.03 -2.66 29.88
CA ALA A 153 -10.47 -3.93 30.46
C ALA A 153 -10.19 -5.12 29.53
N ARG A 154 -10.50 -4.97 28.23
CA ARG A 154 -10.30 -6.04 27.24
C ARG A 154 -8.85 -6.43 27.06
N PHE A 155 -7.94 -5.46 27.06
CA PHE A 155 -6.50 -5.70 26.88
C PHE A 155 -5.74 -5.84 28.21
N ASN A 156 -6.47 -5.93 29.33
CA ASN A 156 -5.89 -6.10 30.66
C ASN A 156 -4.90 -4.99 31.05
N LEU A 157 -5.25 -3.74 30.72
CA LEU A 157 -4.44 -2.55 30.94
C LEU A 157 -5.15 -1.59 31.93
N SER A 158 -4.39 -0.72 32.59
CA SER A 158 -4.99 0.40 33.29
C SER A 158 -5.43 1.49 32.31
N ARG A 159 -6.51 2.21 32.64
CA ARG A 159 -6.99 3.34 31.81
C ARG A 159 -5.93 4.41 31.63
N SER A 160 -5.18 4.72 32.68
CA SER A 160 -4.12 5.71 32.63
C SER A 160 -3.00 5.26 31.68
N TYR A 161 -2.54 4.03 31.80
CA TYR A 161 -1.51 3.49 30.90
C TYR A 161 -1.95 3.52 29.44
N LEU A 162 -3.19 3.08 29.17
CA LEU A 162 -3.74 3.09 27.80
C LEU A 162 -3.85 4.50 27.24
N SER A 163 -4.36 5.44 28.05
CA SER A 163 -4.45 6.85 27.66
C SER A 163 -3.10 7.45 27.32
N ASP A 164 -2.12 7.28 28.22
CA ASP A 164 -0.77 7.80 28.02
C ASP A 164 -0.08 7.17 26.82
N ARG A 165 -0.35 5.89 26.56
CA ARG A 165 0.27 5.18 25.46
C ARG A 165 -0.33 5.58 24.12
N LEU A 166 -1.67 5.69 24.04
CA LEU A 166 -2.35 6.21 22.86
C LEU A 166 -1.90 7.64 22.56
N HIS A 167 -1.78 8.47 23.59
CA HIS A 167 -1.31 9.84 23.42
C HIS A 167 0.12 9.88 22.85
N ARG A 168 1.03 9.08 23.39
CA ARG A 168 2.42 9.03 22.90
C ARG A 168 2.55 8.45 21.50
N ASP A 169 1.92 7.30 21.25
CA ASP A 169 2.08 6.59 20.00
C ASP A 169 1.29 7.25 18.85
N CYS A 170 0.08 7.78 19.12
CA CYS A 170 -0.76 8.40 18.09
C CYS A 170 -0.45 9.89 17.85
N LEU A 171 0.08 10.63 18.85
CA LEU A 171 0.44 12.05 18.65
C LEU A 171 1.79 12.26 17.97
N LEU A 172 2.64 11.26 17.87
CA LEU A 172 3.85 11.36 17.05
C LEU A 172 3.55 11.62 15.56
N TYR A 173 2.30 11.37 15.13
CA TYR A 173 1.86 11.60 13.74
C TYR A 173 0.86 12.76 13.58
N THR A 174 0.47 13.45 14.66
CA THR A 174 -0.50 14.55 14.62
C THR A 174 0.11 15.91 14.94
N SER A 175 1.42 16.06 14.91
CA SER A 175 2.08 17.32 15.25
C SER A 175 1.73 18.51 14.34
N ASP A 176 1.05 18.30 13.20
CA ASP A 176 0.63 19.39 12.31
C ASP A 176 -0.89 19.65 12.27
N ALA A 177 -1.70 18.87 12.97
CA ALA A 177 -3.17 19.04 12.89
C ALA A 177 -3.88 19.33 14.23
N ALA A 178 -3.17 19.35 15.34
CA ALA A 178 -3.78 19.44 16.68
C ALA A 178 -3.64 20.81 17.38
N ASP A 179 -2.93 21.76 16.80
CA ASP A 179 -2.76 23.10 17.42
C ASP A 179 -3.99 24.01 17.27
N ASP A 180 -4.99 23.60 16.48
CA ASP A 180 -6.13 24.48 16.15
C ASP A 180 -7.46 24.15 16.86
N ARG A 181 -7.52 23.14 17.76
CA ARG A 181 -8.80 22.73 18.39
C ARG A 181 -8.86 22.59 19.90
N LEU A 182 -7.87 23.03 20.62
CA LEU A 182 -7.93 23.08 22.11
C LEU A 182 -7.88 24.52 22.66
N SER A 183 -8.44 25.46 21.93
CA SER A 183 -8.71 26.80 22.45
C SER A 183 -10.21 27.08 22.34
N VAL A 184 -11.00 26.50 23.24
CA VAL A 184 -12.31 27.03 23.60
C VAL A 184 -12.50 26.77 25.09
N ASP A 185 -12.52 27.86 25.86
CA ASP A 185 -12.96 28.17 27.18
C ASP A 185 -13.62 27.08 28.05
#